data_d5137c422ef77d5a2d1bc65f1eb71c5b
#
_entry.id   d5137c422ef77d5a2d1bc65f1eb71c5b
#
_cell.length_a   1.000
_cell.length_b   1.000
_cell.length_c   1.000
_cell.angle_alpha   90.00
_cell.angle_beta   90.00
_cell.angle_gamma   90.00
#
_symmetry.space_group_name_H-M   'P 1'
#
loop_
_entity.id
_entity.type
_entity.pdbx_description
1 polymer ?
#
loop_
_entity_poly.entity_id
_entity_poly.type
_entity_poly.pdbx_seq_one_letter_code
_entity_poly.pdbx_strand_id
1 'polypeptide(L)'
;MPEAGRAIIRDQLRIGGSALPWSDRTAFAEQMLGWELRSWHEASALDGPVVMDRGIPDVIGYLTLCGLPLPAHAEAAARLHRYNRTVFLAPWWPEIFAQDAERRQDSAEAEATGRIMADTYTRLGYRIVELPRTGIEARADFVIDRLRDA
;
A
#
# COMPACT_ATOMS: atom_id res chain seq x y z
N MET A 1 7.41 -8.03 -3.01
CA MET A 1 8.14 -6.75 -2.88
C MET A 1 7.76 -6.12 -1.55
N PRO A 2 8.70 -5.62 -0.75
CA PRO A 2 8.42 -5.03 0.57
C PRO A 2 7.76 -3.65 0.45
N GLU A 3 7.03 -3.26 1.51
CA GLU A 3 6.41 -1.95 1.66
C GLU A 3 7.44 -0.81 1.64
N ALA A 4 7.10 0.27 0.92
CA ALA A 4 7.96 1.45 0.78
C ALA A 4 7.98 2.37 2.02
N GLY A 5 6.82 2.61 2.64
CA GLY A 5 6.63 3.67 3.62
C GLY A 5 7.57 3.60 4.82
N ARG A 6 7.71 2.42 5.43
CA ARG A 6 8.61 2.25 6.59
C ARG A 6 10.09 2.42 6.23
N ALA A 7 10.49 1.97 5.04
CA ALA A 7 11.85 2.14 4.58
C ALA A 7 12.17 3.63 4.38
N ILE A 8 11.29 4.36 3.72
CA ILE A 8 11.42 5.81 3.52
C ILE A 8 11.49 6.54 4.86
N ILE A 9 10.61 6.23 5.83
CA ILE A 9 10.63 6.86 7.16
C ILE A 9 11.98 6.67 7.84
N ARG A 10 12.51 5.44 7.87
CA ARG A 10 13.81 5.16 8.49
C ARG A 10 14.95 5.92 7.84
N ASP A 11 14.97 5.97 6.51
CA ASP A 11 16.02 6.66 5.76
C ASP A 11 15.92 8.17 5.97
N GLN A 12 14.72 8.76 5.89
CA GLN A 12 14.52 10.18 6.13
C GLN A 12 14.92 10.60 7.55
N LEU A 13 14.56 9.82 8.57
CA LEU A 13 15.01 10.07 9.95
C LEU A 13 16.53 10.00 10.08
N ARG A 14 17.18 9.07 9.40
CA ARG A 14 18.63 8.86 9.46
C ARG A 14 19.44 9.99 8.84
N ILE A 15 18.91 10.57 7.74
CA ILE A 15 19.59 11.67 7.03
C ILE A 15 19.10 13.07 7.43
N GLY A 16 18.14 13.17 8.36
CA GLY A 16 17.52 14.44 8.74
C GLY A 16 16.63 15.05 7.64
N GLY A 17 16.06 14.20 6.78
CA GLY A 17 15.17 14.62 5.71
C GLY A 17 13.76 14.94 6.20
N SER A 18 12.99 15.66 5.39
CA SER A 18 11.63 16.13 5.71
C SER A 18 10.50 15.31 5.08
N ALA A 19 10.81 14.38 4.18
CA ALA A 19 9.80 13.55 3.50
C ALA A 19 9.22 12.48 4.46
N LEU A 20 8.43 12.93 5.42
CA LEU A 20 7.83 12.14 6.50
C LEU A 20 6.33 12.39 6.58
N PRO A 21 5.50 11.40 6.99
CA PRO A 21 4.04 11.54 7.09
C PRO A 21 3.56 12.65 8.03
N TRP A 22 4.40 13.08 8.96
CA TRP A 22 4.13 14.12 9.95
C TRP A 22 4.85 15.46 9.70
N SER A 23 5.65 15.55 8.62
CA SER A 23 6.42 16.75 8.25
C SER A 23 6.03 17.24 6.85
N ASP A 24 6.44 16.53 5.80
CA ASP A 24 6.10 16.85 4.42
C ASP A 24 5.44 15.64 3.74
N ARG A 25 4.11 15.61 3.82
CA ARG A 25 3.29 14.53 3.27
C ARG A 25 3.36 14.42 1.76
N THR A 26 3.53 15.56 1.07
CA THR A 26 3.64 15.57 -0.39
C THR A 26 4.97 14.96 -0.84
N ALA A 27 6.09 15.41 -0.25
CA ALA A 27 7.39 14.82 -0.53
C ALA A 27 7.45 13.33 -0.15
N PHE A 28 6.79 12.92 0.94
CA PHE A 28 6.68 11.52 1.34
C PHE A 28 5.91 10.70 0.29
N ALA A 29 4.78 11.22 -0.22
CA ALA A 29 4.02 10.57 -1.27
C ALA A 29 4.80 10.42 -2.58
N GLU A 30 5.59 11.43 -2.96
CA GLU A 30 6.45 11.36 -4.14
C GLU A 30 7.55 10.29 -4.00
N GLN A 31 8.15 10.17 -2.83
CA GLN A 31 9.12 9.10 -2.58
C GLN A 31 8.46 7.71 -2.62
N MET A 32 7.26 7.55 -2.04
CA MET A 32 6.51 6.31 -2.16
C MET A 32 6.22 5.98 -3.62
N LEU A 33 5.78 6.96 -4.43
CA LEU A 33 5.50 6.74 -5.85
C LEU A 33 6.73 6.26 -6.61
N GLY A 34 7.87 6.91 -6.41
CA GLY A 34 9.14 6.49 -7.03
C GLY A 34 9.56 5.07 -6.62
N TRP A 35 9.37 4.72 -5.35
CA TRP A 35 9.65 3.37 -4.85
C TRP A 35 8.72 2.33 -5.48
N GLU A 36 7.41 2.60 -5.52
CA GLU A 36 6.43 1.66 -6.08
C GLU A 36 6.60 1.45 -7.59
N LEU A 37 6.97 2.50 -8.32
CA LEU A 37 7.33 2.38 -9.75
C LEU A 37 8.55 1.47 -9.94
N ARG A 38 9.59 1.64 -9.13
CA ARG A 38 10.77 0.77 -9.13
C ARG A 38 10.38 -0.67 -8.82
N SER A 39 9.62 -0.90 -7.73
CA SER A 39 9.15 -2.23 -7.31
C SER A 39 8.31 -2.90 -8.39
N TRP A 40 7.46 -2.14 -9.10
CA TRP A 40 6.67 -2.63 -10.21
C TRP A 40 7.56 -3.12 -11.37
N HIS A 41 8.58 -2.34 -11.76
CA HIS A 41 9.52 -2.73 -12.81
C HIS A 41 10.33 -3.96 -12.41
N GLU A 42 10.82 -4.02 -11.19
CA GLU A 42 11.55 -5.18 -10.67
C GLU A 42 10.67 -6.43 -10.67
N ALA A 43 9.42 -6.32 -10.19
CA ALA A 43 8.47 -7.43 -10.19
C ALA A 43 8.13 -7.92 -11.59
N SER A 44 7.97 -6.97 -12.54
CA SER A 44 7.65 -7.30 -13.94
C SER A 44 8.78 -8.02 -14.69
N ALA A 45 9.99 -7.99 -14.17
CA ALA A 45 11.14 -8.70 -14.73
C ALA A 45 11.33 -10.11 -14.15
N LEU A 46 10.50 -10.52 -13.18
CA LEU A 46 10.56 -11.84 -12.55
C LEU A 46 9.57 -12.80 -13.20
N ASP A 47 9.93 -14.07 -13.24
CA ASP A 47 9.04 -15.14 -13.66
C ASP A 47 8.06 -15.53 -12.54
N GLY A 48 6.81 -15.80 -12.92
CA GLY A 48 5.75 -16.26 -12.01
C GLY A 48 5.09 -15.15 -11.18
N PRO A 49 4.22 -15.51 -10.22
CA PRO A 49 3.49 -14.54 -9.44
C PRO A 49 4.39 -13.86 -8.41
N VAL A 50 4.33 -12.52 -8.36
CA VAL A 50 5.03 -11.71 -7.36
C VAL A 50 4.01 -11.03 -6.46
N VAL A 51 4.14 -11.23 -5.15
CA VAL A 51 3.31 -10.55 -4.16
C VAL A 51 3.92 -9.19 -3.84
N MET A 52 3.11 -8.14 -4.02
CA MET A 52 3.46 -6.76 -3.66
C MET A 52 2.82 -6.44 -2.31
N ASP A 53 3.61 -5.96 -1.35
CA ASP A 53 3.08 -5.36 -0.13
C ASP A 53 2.87 -3.86 -0.38
N ARG A 54 1.65 -3.49 -0.71
CA ARG A 54 1.20 -2.21 -1.26
C ARG A 54 1.56 -2.03 -2.75
N GLY A 55 1.27 -0.83 -3.28
CA GLY A 55 1.52 -0.49 -4.66
C GLY A 55 1.16 0.96 -4.99
N ILE A 56 1.27 1.35 -6.26
CA ILE A 56 0.97 2.69 -6.74
C ILE A 56 -0.42 3.20 -6.30
N PRO A 57 -1.51 2.38 -6.29
CA PRO A 57 -2.80 2.81 -5.78
C PRO A 57 -2.79 3.26 -4.32
N ASP A 58 -1.91 2.70 -3.48
CA ASP A 58 -1.79 3.12 -2.07
C ASP A 58 -1.27 4.55 -1.94
N VAL A 59 -0.46 5.04 -2.87
CA VAL A 59 -0.02 6.45 -2.91
C VAL A 59 -1.21 7.37 -3.16
N ILE A 60 -2.11 6.99 -4.08
CA ILE A 60 -3.36 7.71 -4.35
C ILE A 60 -4.26 7.70 -3.11
N GLY A 61 -4.40 6.54 -2.48
CA GLY A 61 -5.14 6.39 -1.22
C GLY A 61 -4.56 7.24 -0.10
N TYR A 62 -3.25 7.28 0.04
CA TYR A 62 -2.56 8.10 1.03
C TYR A 62 -2.79 9.61 0.81
N LEU A 63 -2.66 10.09 -0.42
CA LEU A 63 -2.95 11.49 -0.76
C LEU A 63 -4.40 11.85 -0.45
N THR A 64 -5.34 10.95 -0.78
CA THR A 64 -6.76 11.10 -0.47
C THR A 64 -7.01 11.14 1.04
N LEU A 65 -6.40 10.24 1.81
CA LEU A 65 -6.49 10.19 3.28
C LEU A 65 -6.01 11.50 3.91
N CYS A 66 -4.93 12.06 3.35
CA CYS A 66 -4.35 13.31 3.83
C CYS A 66 -5.09 14.57 3.35
N GLY A 67 -6.12 14.46 2.51
CA GLY A 67 -6.81 15.60 1.90
C GLY A 67 -5.93 16.41 0.95
N LEU A 68 -4.91 15.78 0.38
CA LEU A 68 -3.97 16.43 -0.54
C LEU A 68 -4.46 16.34 -1.99
N PRO A 69 -4.11 17.29 -2.85
CA PRO A 69 -4.39 17.21 -4.28
C PRO A 69 -3.77 15.96 -4.88
N LEU A 70 -4.50 15.33 -5.80
CA LEU A 70 -3.99 14.17 -6.53
C LEU A 70 -3.26 14.64 -7.79
N PRO A 71 -1.91 14.47 -7.88
CA PRO A 71 -1.16 14.89 -9.05
C PRO A 71 -1.48 14.05 -10.29
N ALA A 72 -1.55 14.68 -11.45
CA ALA A 72 -1.85 13.99 -12.72
C ALA A 72 -0.85 12.87 -13.04
N HIS A 73 0.42 13.00 -12.65
CA HIS A 73 1.43 11.96 -12.85
C HIS A 73 1.19 10.72 -11.97
N ALA A 74 0.65 10.88 -10.74
CA ALA A 74 0.30 9.74 -9.89
C ALA A 74 -0.89 8.97 -10.47
N GLU A 75 -1.90 9.68 -11.01
CA GLU A 75 -3.00 9.04 -11.74
C GLU A 75 -2.51 8.34 -13.01
N ALA A 76 -1.60 8.97 -13.77
CA ALA A 76 -0.98 8.36 -14.95
C ALA A 76 -0.21 7.09 -14.58
N ALA A 77 0.57 7.12 -13.50
CA ALA A 77 1.28 5.95 -12.99
C ALA A 77 0.33 4.78 -12.70
N ALA A 78 -0.77 5.02 -11.99
CA ALA A 78 -1.75 3.98 -11.66
C ALA A 78 -2.50 3.42 -12.89
N ARG A 79 -2.63 4.22 -13.97
CA ARG A 79 -3.20 3.73 -15.24
C ARG A 79 -2.22 2.89 -16.04
N LEU A 80 -0.95 3.29 -16.08
CA LEU A 80 0.07 2.68 -16.93
C LEU A 80 0.67 1.42 -16.31
N HIS A 81 0.86 1.41 -14.98
CA HIS A 81 1.50 0.33 -14.25
C HIS A 81 0.44 -0.48 -13.48
N ARG A 82 -0.21 -1.38 -14.21
CA ARG A 82 -1.31 -2.20 -13.66
C ARG A 82 -0.77 -3.45 -12.97
N TYR A 83 -1.38 -3.80 -11.86
CA TYR A 83 -1.21 -5.08 -11.16
C TYR A 83 -2.23 -6.12 -11.62
N ASN A 84 -2.16 -7.34 -11.06
CA ASN A 84 -3.24 -8.31 -11.21
C ASN A 84 -4.57 -7.69 -10.79
N ARG A 85 -5.64 -8.13 -11.44
CA ARG A 85 -6.99 -7.58 -11.18
C ARG A 85 -7.47 -7.82 -9.75
N THR A 86 -6.99 -8.87 -9.11
CA THR A 86 -7.34 -9.21 -7.72
C THR A 86 -6.34 -8.58 -6.76
N VAL A 87 -6.86 -7.86 -5.75
CA VAL A 87 -6.11 -7.27 -4.66
C VAL A 87 -6.59 -7.87 -3.34
N PHE A 88 -5.67 -8.38 -2.56
CA PHE A 88 -5.95 -8.87 -1.22
C PHE A 88 -5.88 -7.72 -0.22
N LEU A 89 -6.98 -7.46 0.47
CA LEU A 89 -7.06 -6.40 1.47
C LEU A 89 -7.06 -7.01 2.86
N ALA A 90 -6.10 -6.61 3.70
CA ALA A 90 -6.14 -6.92 5.13
C ALA A 90 -7.23 -6.05 5.78
N PRO A 91 -8.29 -6.65 6.39
CA PRO A 91 -9.33 -5.88 7.04
C PRO A 91 -8.78 -5.17 8.27
N TRP A 92 -9.43 -4.09 8.67
CA TRP A 92 -9.20 -3.52 10.00
C TRP A 92 -9.49 -4.59 11.07
N TRP A 93 -8.48 -4.85 11.90
CA TRP A 93 -8.54 -5.89 12.93
C TRP A 93 -8.02 -5.35 14.26
N PRO A 94 -8.92 -4.80 15.11
CA PRO A 94 -8.55 -4.13 16.36
C PRO A 94 -7.72 -5.00 17.30
N GLU A 95 -8.02 -6.30 17.37
CA GLU A 95 -7.41 -7.24 18.32
C GLU A 95 -5.89 -7.45 18.08
N ILE A 96 -5.41 -7.19 16.88
CA ILE A 96 -3.97 -7.31 16.56
C ILE A 96 -3.33 -5.97 16.22
N PHE A 97 -4.08 -4.87 16.34
CA PHE A 97 -3.53 -3.54 16.07
C PHE A 97 -2.53 -3.16 17.15
N ALA A 98 -1.31 -2.81 16.74
CA ALA A 98 -0.27 -2.29 17.59
C ALA A 98 0.36 -1.04 16.97
N GLN A 99 0.70 -0.08 17.81
CA GLN A 99 1.49 1.09 17.43
C GLN A 99 2.97 0.80 17.66
N ASP A 100 3.82 1.39 16.84
CA ASP A 100 5.27 1.35 16.99
C ASP A 100 5.88 2.73 16.62
N ALA A 101 7.20 2.86 16.69
CA ALA A 101 7.89 4.14 16.42
C ALA A 101 7.66 4.70 15.01
N GLU A 102 7.36 3.83 14.04
CA GLU A 102 7.10 4.18 12.64
C GLU A 102 5.60 4.31 12.34
N ARG A 103 4.74 3.64 13.13
CA ARG A 103 3.29 3.69 13.03
C ARG A 103 2.69 4.53 14.16
N ARG A 104 2.52 5.83 13.89
CA ARG A 104 1.92 6.78 14.84
C ARG A 104 0.40 6.94 14.68
N GLN A 105 -0.18 6.29 13.68
CA GLN A 105 -1.62 6.29 13.44
C GLN A 105 -2.37 5.73 14.65
N ASP A 106 -3.46 6.38 15.01
CA ASP A 106 -4.40 5.82 15.99
C ASP A 106 -5.35 4.80 15.34
N SER A 107 -6.20 4.18 16.16
CA SER A 107 -7.17 3.17 15.73
C SER A 107 -8.15 3.70 14.67
N ALA A 108 -8.62 4.93 14.81
CA ALA A 108 -9.59 5.54 13.90
C ALA A 108 -8.93 5.86 12.54
N GLU A 109 -7.69 6.36 12.55
CA GLU A 109 -6.91 6.59 11.33
C GLU A 109 -6.60 5.27 10.61
N ALA A 110 -6.28 4.20 11.34
CA ALA A 110 -6.01 2.89 10.74
C ALA A 110 -7.26 2.31 10.07
N GLU A 111 -8.43 2.44 10.68
CA GLU A 111 -9.71 2.04 10.09
C GLU A 111 -10.05 2.89 8.86
N ALA A 112 -9.88 4.21 8.95
CA ALA A 112 -10.10 5.13 7.83
C ALA A 112 -9.16 4.80 6.65
N THR A 113 -7.90 4.46 6.94
CA THR A 113 -6.93 4.01 5.93
C THR A 113 -7.45 2.79 5.18
N GLY A 114 -7.93 1.77 5.90
CA GLY A 114 -8.47 0.55 5.27
C GLY A 114 -9.63 0.84 4.33
N ARG A 115 -10.59 1.69 4.74
CA ARG A 115 -11.72 2.10 3.89
C ARG A 115 -11.27 2.85 2.64
N ILE A 116 -10.41 3.85 2.80
CA ILE A 116 -9.92 4.68 1.67
C ILE A 116 -9.13 3.82 0.68
N MET A 117 -8.35 2.86 1.15
CA MET A 117 -7.63 1.93 0.27
C MET A 117 -8.61 1.06 -0.53
N ALA A 118 -9.62 0.46 0.13
CA ALA A 118 -10.65 -0.31 -0.56
C ALA A 118 -11.36 0.51 -1.65
N ASP A 119 -11.78 1.73 -1.32
CA ASP A 119 -12.44 2.63 -2.26
C ASP A 119 -11.52 3.02 -3.42
N THR A 120 -10.26 3.30 -3.15
CA THR A 120 -9.26 3.68 -4.16
C THR A 120 -9.01 2.54 -5.14
N TYR A 121 -8.77 1.33 -4.67
CA TYR A 121 -8.58 0.17 -5.53
C TYR A 121 -9.83 -0.16 -6.33
N THR A 122 -11.02 -0.10 -5.72
CA THR A 122 -12.30 -0.32 -6.41
C THR A 122 -12.51 0.71 -7.52
N ARG A 123 -12.29 1.99 -7.25
CA ARG A 123 -12.38 3.08 -8.25
C ARG A 123 -11.40 2.88 -9.42
N LEU A 124 -10.23 2.32 -9.15
CA LEU A 124 -9.24 2.00 -10.18
C LEU A 124 -9.55 0.68 -10.92
N GLY A 125 -10.68 0.01 -10.62
CA GLY A 125 -11.16 -1.17 -11.32
C GLY A 125 -10.53 -2.49 -10.87
N TYR A 126 -9.96 -2.53 -9.67
CA TYR A 126 -9.49 -3.78 -9.05
C TYR A 126 -10.63 -4.48 -8.30
N ARG A 127 -10.53 -5.80 -8.21
CA ARG A 127 -11.42 -6.63 -7.42
C ARG A 127 -10.79 -6.85 -6.04
N ILE A 128 -11.46 -6.39 -5.00
CA ILE A 128 -11.01 -6.59 -3.62
C ILE A 128 -11.42 -7.97 -3.12
N VAL A 129 -10.48 -8.67 -2.53
CA VAL A 129 -10.68 -9.91 -1.78
C VAL A 129 -10.16 -9.67 -0.36
N GLU A 130 -11.07 -9.63 0.60
CA GLU A 130 -10.71 -9.43 1.99
C GLU A 130 -10.05 -10.69 2.57
N LEU A 131 -8.93 -10.50 3.27
CA LEU A 131 -8.24 -11.59 3.97
C LEU A 131 -9.02 -12.00 5.21
N PRO A 132 -9.09 -13.29 5.53
CA PRO A 132 -9.76 -13.75 6.75
C PRO A 132 -9.00 -13.28 8.01
N ARG A 133 -9.76 -12.99 9.07
CA ARG A 133 -9.20 -12.67 10.41
C ARG A 133 -8.77 -13.94 11.13
N THR A 134 -7.67 -14.49 10.71
CA THR A 134 -7.11 -15.75 11.21
C THR A 134 -5.59 -15.70 11.28
N GLY A 135 -4.94 -16.77 11.73
CA GLY A 135 -3.48 -16.86 11.84
C GLY A 135 -2.75 -16.66 10.50
N ILE A 136 -1.45 -16.38 10.57
CA ILE A 136 -0.61 -16.04 9.42
C ILE A 136 -0.63 -17.15 8.38
N GLU A 137 -0.45 -18.41 8.80
CA GLU A 137 -0.41 -19.58 7.91
C GLU A 137 -1.71 -19.74 7.11
N ALA A 138 -2.86 -19.71 7.82
CA ALA A 138 -4.17 -19.83 7.17
C ALA A 138 -4.47 -18.68 6.20
N ARG A 139 -3.93 -17.46 6.45
CA ARG A 139 -4.03 -16.34 5.52
C ARG A 139 -3.12 -16.54 4.30
N ALA A 140 -1.94 -17.09 4.51
CA ALA A 140 -1.04 -17.42 3.40
C ALA A 140 -1.65 -18.49 2.50
N ASP A 141 -2.19 -19.57 3.06
CA ASP A 141 -2.89 -20.64 2.32
C ASP A 141 -4.08 -20.06 1.54
N PHE A 142 -4.88 -19.18 2.16
CA PHE A 142 -5.98 -18.51 1.50
C PHE A 142 -5.55 -17.71 0.26
N VAL A 143 -4.41 -17.04 0.31
CA VAL A 143 -3.86 -16.31 -0.86
C VAL A 143 -3.36 -17.28 -1.91
N ILE A 144 -2.58 -18.30 -1.51
CA ILE A 144 -2.00 -19.30 -2.42
C ILE A 144 -3.08 -20.02 -3.20
N ASP A 145 -4.15 -20.46 -2.55
CA ASP A 145 -5.25 -21.19 -3.21
C ASP A 145 -5.91 -20.31 -4.27
N ARG A 146 -6.13 -19.02 -3.97
CA ARG A 146 -6.73 -18.08 -4.94
C ARG A 146 -5.81 -17.70 -6.11
N LEU A 147 -4.50 -17.80 -5.93
CA LEU A 147 -3.54 -17.59 -7.03
C LEU A 147 -3.49 -18.81 -7.96
N ARG A 148 -3.83 -20.00 -7.48
CA ARG A 148 -3.92 -21.23 -8.32
C ARG A 148 -5.17 -21.25 -9.18
N ASP A 149 -6.25 -20.58 -8.73
CA ASP A 149 -7.54 -20.54 -9.41
C ASP A 149 -7.66 -19.34 -10.37
N ALA A 150 -6.65 -18.50 -10.49
CA ALA A 150 -6.63 -17.26 -11.28
C ALA A 150 -5.86 -17.44 -12.60
#